data_db85196203da16a142eb77966ec675a7
#
_entry.id   db85196203da16a142eb77966ec675a7
#
_cell.length_a   1.000
_cell.length_b   1.000
_cell.length_c   1.000
_cell.angle_alpha   90.00
_cell.angle_beta   90.00
_cell.angle_gamma   90.00
#
_symmetry.space_group_name_H-M   'P 1'
#
loop_
_entity.id
_entity.type
_entity.pdbx_description
1 polymer ?
#
loop_
_entity_poly.entity_id
_entity_poly.type
_entity_poly.pdbx_seq_one_letter_code
_entity_poly.pdbx_strand_id
1 'polypeptide(L)'
;MDQKSLLFTPEGVRDIYGEDCEKRAKIQQGIHTIMKQYGFKNIQTPTFEFFDIFNRERGTVKSADMFKFFDQYNNTLVLRPDITPSIARCVAKYYEKEEMQIRLCYTGSTFTRLSGYQGKLSEITQLGAEMMNDASSDADGEIIAMTIECLQKSGLKEFKVDIGHADIFRGLIEETDLYEEEIETLKTYLNNKNIFAVEDMLENRDMPQECKNLLVKMPDLFGGIETITYVKEQTTNKRALKALERLEKIYEILAASGLEDHITFDLGLLSHYEYYTGVIFKAYTYGTGDAIVTGGRYDNLDRKSVV
;
A
#
# COMPACT_ATOMS: atom_id res chain seq x y z
N MET A 1 1.60 -41.00 2.00
CA MET A 1 0.53 -40.26 1.30
C MET A 1 -0.21 -41.25 0.44
N ASP A 2 -1.53 -41.33 0.54
CA ASP A 2 -2.35 -42.18 -0.33
C ASP A 2 -2.29 -41.61 -1.77
N GLN A 3 -2.29 -42.47 -2.81
CA GLN A 3 -2.25 -42.04 -4.23
C GLN A 3 -3.33 -41.01 -4.57
N LYS A 4 -4.48 -41.04 -3.91
CA LYS A 4 -5.56 -40.06 -4.09
C LYS A 4 -5.16 -38.67 -3.57
N SER A 5 -4.30 -38.56 -2.57
CA SER A 5 -3.86 -37.25 -2.03
C SER A 5 -2.96 -36.47 -2.99
N LEU A 6 -2.33 -37.14 -3.96
CA LEU A 6 -1.49 -36.50 -4.98
C LEU A 6 -2.28 -35.81 -6.09
N LEU A 7 -3.60 -35.96 -6.14
CA LEU A 7 -4.48 -35.28 -7.09
C LEU A 7 -4.92 -33.89 -6.59
N PHE A 8 -4.63 -33.56 -5.33
CA PHE A 8 -5.02 -32.29 -4.73
C PHE A 8 -3.83 -31.36 -4.57
N THR A 9 -4.06 -30.07 -4.78
CA THR A 9 -3.08 -29.02 -4.46
C THR A 9 -2.91 -28.87 -2.95
N PRO A 10 -1.75 -28.40 -2.47
CA PRO A 10 -1.61 -28.00 -1.06
C PRO A 10 -2.64 -26.94 -0.66
N GLU A 11 -2.90 -26.82 0.64
CA GLU A 11 -3.79 -25.79 1.19
C GLU A 11 -3.29 -24.39 0.83
N GLY A 12 -4.21 -23.49 0.46
CA GLY A 12 -3.90 -22.10 0.11
C GLY A 12 -3.37 -21.89 -1.32
N VAL A 13 -3.25 -22.95 -2.14
CA VAL A 13 -2.91 -22.84 -3.56
C VAL A 13 -3.92 -23.58 -4.40
N ARG A 14 -4.07 -23.20 -5.67
CA ARG A 14 -5.03 -23.81 -6.59
C ARG A 14 -4.53 -23.79 -8.03
N ASP A 15 -4.97 -24.77 -8.80
CA ASP A 15 -4.84 -24.75 -10.25
C ASP A 15 -5.80 -23.70 -10.86
N ILE A 16 -5.34 -23.01 -11.89
CA ILE A 16 -6.14 -22.10 -12.70
C ILE A 16 -6.03 -22.61 -14.14
N TYR A 17 -7.14 -23.00 -14.75
CA TYR A 17 -7.16 -23.64 -16.06
C TYR A 17 -8.38 -23.22 -16.90
N GLY A 18 -8.35 -23.57 -18.19
CA GLY A 18 -9.45 -23.30 -19.13
C GLY A 18 -9.75 -21.80 -19.25
N GLU A 19 -11.02 -21.46 -19.31
CA GLU A 19 -11.50 -20.09 -19.53
C GLU A 19 -11.02 -19.08 -18.46
N ASP A 20 -10.87 -19.51 -17.22
CA ASP A 20 -10.38 -18.63 -16.14
C ASP A 20 -8.92 -18.25 -16.34
N CYS A 21 -8.10 -19.17 -16.84
CA CYS A 21 -6.73 -18.90 -17.23
C CYS A 21 -6.65 -17.87 -18.36
N GLU A 22 -7.48 -18.05 -19.40
CA GLU A 22 -7.55 -17.12 -20.55
C GLU A 22 -8.05 -15.72 -20.14
N LYS A 23 -9.10 -15.64 -19.32
CA LYS A 23 -9.59 -14.37 -18.78
C LYS A 23 -8.51 -13.65 -17.99
N ARG A 24 -7.79 -14.38 -17.12
CA ARG A 24 -6.70 -13.83 -16.32
C ARG A 24 -5.57 -13.28 -17.19
N ALA A 25 -5.12 -14.05 -18.19
CA ALA A 25 -4.09 -13.62 -19.13
C ALA A 25 -4.49 -12.34 -19.87
N LYS A 26 -5.75 -12.25 -20.32
CA LYS A 26 -6.29 -11.07 -21.00
C LYS A 26 -6.30 -9.83 -20.08
N ILE A 27 -6.71 -9.97 -18.82
CA ILE A 27 -6.70 -8.87 -17.84
C ILE A 27 -5.27 -8.43 -17.59
N GLN A 28 -4.35 -9.35 -17.34
CA GLN A 28 -2.93 -9.04 -17.11
C GLN A 28 -2.32 -8.30 -18.29
N GLN A 29 -2.58 -8.75 -19.52
CA GLN A 29 -2.10 -8.07 -20.72
C GLN A 29 -2.69 -6.66 -20.86
N GLY A 30 -3.98 -6.48 -20.55
CA GLY A 30 -4.65 -5.19 -20.57
C GLY A 30 -4.00 -4.19 -19.62
N ILE A 31 -3.82 -4.57 -18.36
CA ILE A 31 -3.17 -3.75 -17.32
C ILE A 31 -1.73 -3.43 -17.74
N HIS A 32 -1.00 -4.43 -18.22
CA HIS A 32 0.39 -4.26 -18.66
C HIS A 32 0.51 -3.26 -19.82
N THR A 33 -0.47 -3.26 -20.73
CA THR A 33 -0.52 -2.31 -21.84
C THR A 33 -0.66 -0.87 -21.34
N ILE A 34 -1.52 -0.60 -20.35
CA ILE A 34 -1.65 0.70 -19.71
C ILE A 34 -0.32 1.12 -19.07
N MET A 35 0.29 0.27 -18.23
CA MET A 35 1.58 0.57 -17.60
C MET A 35 2.66 0.94 -18.64
N LYS A 36 2.67 0.26 -19.80
CA LYS A 36 3.59 0.58 -20.90
C LYS A 36 3.31 1.94 -21.56
N GLN A 37 2.05 2.33 -21.69
CA GLN A 37 1.68 3.65 -22.21
C GLN A 37 2.16 4.78 -21.30
N TYR A 38 2.21 4.53 -19.97
CA TYR A 38 2.82 5.41 -18.97
C TYR A 38 4.36 5.31 -18.90
N GLY A 39 5.01 4.60 -19.84
CA GLY A 39 6.46 4.52 -19.97
C GLY A 39 7.14 3.52 -19.03
N PHE A 40 6.39 2.68 -18.30
CA PHE A 40 6.99 1.69 -17.42
C PHE A 40 7.66 0.56 -18.18
N LYS A 41 8.85 0.15 -17.75
CA LYS A 41 9.64 -0.96 -18.29
C LYS A 41 9.47 -2.20 -17.43
N ASN A 42 9.50 -3.38 -18.06
CA ASN A 42 9.38 -4.64 -17.32
C ASN A 42 10.59 -4.89 -16.45
N ILE A 43 10.33 -5.35 -15.23
CA ILE A 43 11.31 -5.93 -14.34
C ILE A 43 10.84 -7.31 -13.87
N GLN A 44 11.76 -8.22 -13.68
CA GLN A 44 11.53 -9.51 -13.05
C GLN A 44 12.57 -9.73 -11.96
N THR A 45 12.12 -9.89 -10.72
CA THR A 45 12.94 -10.23 -9.57
C THR A 45 12.80 -11.72 -9.24
N PRO A 46 13.76 -12.32 -8.49
CA PRO A 46 13.66 -13.72 -8.08
C PRO A 46 12.40 -14.02 -7.27
N THR A 47 11.92 -15.26 -7.36
CA THR A 47 10.76 -15.73 -6.59
C THR A 47 11.10 -15.91 -5.11
N PHE A 48 12.36 -16.15 -4.78
CA PHE A 48 12.86 -16.22 -3.41
C PHE A 48 14.03 -15.26 -3.22
N GLU A 49 14.17 -14.77 -2.01
CA GLU A 49 15.17 -13.78 -1.59
C GLU A 49 15.73 -14.14 -0.21
N PHE A 50 16.77 -13.46 0.20
CA PHE A 50 17.22 -13.52 1.59
C PHE A 50 16.15 -12.97 2.52
N PHE A 51 15.95 -13.67 3.64
CA PHE A 51 14.96 -13.28 4.67
C PHE A 51 15.12 -11.82 5.13
N ASP A 52 16.36 -11.35 5.23
CA ASP A 52 16.67 -9.99 5.70
C ASP A 52 16.14 -8.87 4.81
N ILE A 53 15.84 -9.17 3.54
CA ILE A 53 15.18 -8.19 2.63
C ILE A 53 13.78 -7.82 3.14
N PHE A 54 13.10 -8.76 3.82
CA PHE A 54 11.72 -8.59 4.30
C PHE A 54 11.60 -8.50 5.82
N ASN A 55 12.62 -8.90 6.59
CA ASN A 55 12.56 -9.01 8.06
C ASN A 55 12.97 -7.74 8.81
N ARG A 56 13.49 -6.73 8.13
CA ARG A 56 13.80 -5.46 8.78
C ARG A 56 12.50 -4.76 9.14
N GLU A 57 12.52 -3.83 10.12
CA GLU A 57 11.40 -3.03 10.68
C GLU A 57 10.41 -2.44 9.65
N ARG A 58 10.60 -2.76 8.39
CA ARG A 58 9.91 -2.30 7.20
C ARG A 58 9.28 -3.41 6.38
N GLY A 59 9.17 -4.60 6.95
CA GLY A 59 8.53 -5.73 6.28
C GLY A 59 7.05 -5.47 6.04
N THR A 60 6.60 -5.84 4.85
CA THR A 60 5.18 -5.79 4.47
C THR A 60 4.37 -6.90 5.16
N VAL A 61 5.06 -7.94 5.62
CA VAL A 61 4.45 -9.17 6.17
C VAL A 61 5.21 -9.58 7.43
N LYS A 62 4.48 -9.99 8.45
CA LYS A 62 5.07 -10.49 9.70
C LYS A 62 5.94 -11.72 9.42
N SER A 63 7.07 -11.82 10.12
CA SER A 63 8.01 -12.95 9.99
C SER A 63 7.35 -14.33 10.14
N ALA A 64 6.30 -14.45 10.98
CA ALA A 64 5.54 -15.68 11.17
C ALA A 64 4.73 -16.11 9.93
N ASP A 65 4.37 -15.14 9.09
CA ASP A 65 3.52 -15.35 7.91
C ASP A 65 4.34 -15.56 6.63
N MET A 66 5.67 -15.70 6.72
CA MET A 66 6.56 -15.95 5.59
C MET A 66 6.87 -17.44 5.43
N PHE A 67 6.93 -17.93 4.20
CA PHE A 67 7.45 -19.26 3.85
C PHE A 67 8.97 -19.23 3.83
N LYS A 68 9.63 -19.87 4.81
CA LYS A 68 11.06 -19.87 5.01
C LYS A 68 11.68 -21.23 4.70
N PHE A 69 12.89 -21.20 4.15
CA PHE A 69 13.71 -22.39 3.89
C PHE A 69 15.20 -22.00 3.93
N PHE A 70 16.09 -22.98 3.78
CA PHE A 70 17.53 -22.75 3.87
C PHE A 70 18.21 -23.13 2.55
N ASP A 71 19.23 -22.36 2.19
CA ASP A 71 20.16 -22.74 1.13
C ASP A 71 21.24 -23.71 1.63
N GLN A 72 22.13 -24.13 0.71
CA GLN A 72 23.24 -25.02 1.03
C GLN A 72 24.30 -24.42 1.99
N TYR A 73 24.26 -23.13 2.26
CA TYR A 73 25.14 -22.40 3.16
C TYR A 73 24.46 -22.04 4.48
N ASN A 74 23.27 -22.57 4.75
CA ASN A 74 22.43 -22.25 5.90
C ASN A 74 21.94 -20.79 5.97
N ASN A 75 21.92 -20.05 4.86
CA ASN A 75 21.24 -18.76 4.83
C ASN A 75 19.73 -18.98 4.83
N THR A 76 19.03 -18.18 5.61
CA THR A 76 17.55 -18.19 5.59
C THR A 76 17.05 -17.47 4.35
N LEU A 77 16.30 -18.18 3.53
CA LEU A 77 15.61 -17.70 2.35
C LEU A 77 14.11 -17.68 2.59
N VAL A 78 13.38 -16.86 1.83
CA VAL A 78 11.92 -16.80 1.85
C VAL A 78 11.35 -16.80 0.44
N LEU A 79 10.21 -17.43 0.23
CA LEU A 79 9.38 -17.09 -0.92
C LEU A 79 8.88 -15.65 -0.71
N ARG A 80 9.06 -14.81 -1.71
CA ARG A 80 8.77 -13.36 -1.60
C ARG A 80 7.30 -13.12 -1.19
N PRO A 81 7.03 -12.46 -0.05
CA PRO A 81 5.69 -12.11 0.36
C PRO A 81 5.16 -10.86 -0.35
N ASP A 82 6.07 -10.07 -0.94
CA ASP A 82 5.84 -8.85 -1.71
C ASP A 82 6.95 -8.68 -2.75
N ILE A 83 6.72 -7.90 -3.79
CA ILE A 83 7.70 -7.69 -4.88
C ILE A 83 8.45 -6.36 -4.71
N THR A 84 7.83 -5.34 -4.13
CA THR A 84 8.40 -4.00 -3.95
C THR A 84 9.79 -4.00 -3.27
N PRO A 85 10.03 -4.73 -2.14
CA PRO A 85 11.36 -4.75 -1.53
C PRO A 85 12.44 -5.36 -2.44
N SER A 86 12.08 -6.37 -3.24
CA SER A 86 13.01 -6.96 -4.21
C SER A 86 13.37 -5.99 -5.34
N ILE A 87 12.41 -5.14 -5.76
CA ILE A 87 12.66 -4.09 -6.76
C ILE A 87 13.54 -3.00 -6.15
N ALA A 88 13.24 -2.54 -4.93
CA ALA A 88 14.06 -1.56 -4.23
C ALA A 88 15.53 -2.02 -4.11
N ARG A 89 15.76 -3.28 -3.72
CA ARG A 89 17.10 -3.89 -3.72
C ARG A 89 17.75 -3.89 -5.12
N CYS A 90 16.98 -4.22 -6.15
CA CYS A 90 17.47 -4.24 -7.53
C CYS A 90 17.87 -2.83 -7.99
N VAL A 91 17.05 -1.82 -7.70
CA VAL A 91 17.34 -0.42 -8.04
C VAL A 91 18.57 0.08 -7.28
N ALA A 92 18.65 -0.16 -5.99
CA ALA A 92 19.83 0.18 -5.20
C ALA A 92 21.13 -0.42 -5.75
N LYS A 93 21.06 -1.61 -6.35
CA LYS A 93 22.24 -2.29 -6.90
C LYS A 93 22.64 -1.83 -8.32
N TYR A 94 21.65 -1.64 -9.20
CA TYR A 94 21.89 -1.48 -10.63
C TYR A 94 21.62 -0.07 -11.14
N TYR A 95 20.88 0.75 -10.38
CA TYR A 95 20.49 2.12 -10.74
C TYR A 95 21.00 3.15 -9.73
N GLU A 96 21.99 2.81 -8.91
CA GLU A 96 22.55 3.68 -7.84
C GLU A 96 22.95 5.09 -8.35
N LYS A 97 23.45 5.18 -9.57
CA LYS A 97 23.91 6.42 -10.21
C LYS A 97 22.87 7.06 -11.13
N GLU A 98 21.68 6.49 -11.20
CA GLU A 98 20.62 7.02 -12.07
C GLU A 98 19.92 8.19 -11.38
N GLU A 99 20.01 9.37 -11.99
CA GLU A 99 19.33 10.58 -11.51
C GLU A 99 17.97 10.79 -12.16
N MET A 100 17.73 10.16 -13.32
CA MET A 100 16.47 10.25 -14.02
C MET A 100 15.39 9.40 -13.34
N GLN A 101 14.14 9.75 -13.58
CA GLN A 101 13.00 8.99 -13.10
C GLN A 101 13.05 7.54 -13.61
N ILE A 102 12.95 6.59 -12.69
CA ILE A 102 12.94 5.16 -12.97
C ILE A 102 11.48 4.68 -12.90
N ARG A 103 11.01 4.01 -13.97
CA ARG A 103 9.65 3.48 -14.10
C ARG A 103 9.72 1.98 -14.39
N LEU A 104 9.34 1.16 -13.43
CA LEU A 104 9.40 -0.30 -13.51
C LEU A 104 8.03 -0.91 -13.24
N CYS A 105 7.62 -1.90 -14.04
CA CYS A 105 6.38 -2.65 -13.82
C CYS A 105 6.65 -4.14 -13.83
N TYR A 106 5.83 -4.89 -13.11
CA TYR A 106 6.03 -6.31 -12.90
C TYR A 106 4.70 -7.10 -12.87
N THR A 107 4.84 -8.39 -13.10
CA THR A 107 3.83 -9.41 -12.81
C THR A 107 4.54 -10.59 -12.15
N GLY A 108 4.02 -11.09 -11.04
CA GLY A 108 4.62 -12.23 -10.37
C GLY A 108 3.76 -12.77 -9.23
N SER A 109 4.07 -13.99 -8.80
CA SER A 109 3.45 -14.57 -7.62
C SER A 109 4.11 -14.04 -6.34
N THR A 110 3.29 -13.81 -5.32
CA THR A 110 3.66 -13.54 -3.93
C THR A 110 3.11 -14.64 -3.03
N PHE A 111 3.76 -14.88 -1.90
CA PHE A 111 3.49 -16.04 -1.06
C PHE A 111 3.40 -15.62 0.41
N THR A 112 2.24 -15.83 1.03
CA THR A 112 2.03 -15.56 2.46
C THR A 112 1.37 -16.76 3.13
N ARG A 113 1.86 -17.10 4.33
CA ARG A 113 1.19 -18.08 5.17
C ARG A 113 -0.04 -17.44 5.78
N LEU A 114 -1.17 -18.06 5.59
CA LEU A 114 -2.42 -17.58 6.17
C LEU A 114 -2.61 -18.26 7.53
N SER A 115 -2.67 -17.47 8.59
CA SER A 115 -3.10 -17.92 9.90
C SER A 115 -4.62 -17.81 9.97
N GLY A 116 -5.32 -18.92 9.65
CA GLY A 116 -6.77 -19.01 9.81
C GLY A 116 -7.55 -19.27 8.51
N TYR A 117 -8.56 -20.10 8.64
CA TYR A 117 -9.47 -20.56 7.60
C TYR A 117 -10.39 -19.41 7.12
N GLN A 118 -9.97 -18.62 6.14
CA GLN A 118 -10.84 -17.57 5.56
C GLN A 118 -10.96 -17.65 4.04
N GLY A 119 -10.63 -18.80 3.43
CA GLY A 119 -10.68 -18.94 1.98
C GLY A 119 -9.67 -18.09 1.20
N LYS A 120 -8.71 -17.46 1.88
CA LYS A 120 -7.63 -16.68 1.26
C LYS A 120 -6.58 -17.62 0.67
N LEU A 121 -5.96 -17.22 -0.42
CA LEU A 121 -4.90 -17.99 -1.06
C LEU A 121 -3.53 -17.59 -0.50
N SER A 122 -2.67 -18.59 -0.28
CA SER A 122 -1.26 -18.41 0.12
C SER A 122 -0.39 -17.97 -1.07
N GLU A 123 -0.80 -18.27 -2.29
CA GLU A 123 -0.18 -17.78 -3.52
C GLU A 123 -1.13 -16.85 -4.27
N ILE A 124 -0.69 -15.62 -4.52
CA ILE A 124 -1.45 -14.60 -5.24
C ILE A 124 -0.58 -14.08 -6.38
N THR A 125 -1.15 -13.87 -7.56
CA THR A 125 -0.46 -13.11 -8.62
C THR A 125 -0.69 -11.63 -8.40
N GLN A 126 0.39 -10.90 -8.27
CA GLN A 126 0.44 -9.46 -8.12
C GLN A 126 0.95 -8.81 -9.42
N LEU A 127 0.28 -7.74 -9.85
CA LEU A 127 0.77 -6.81 -10.86
C LEU A 127 1.03 -5.48 -10.14
N GLY A 128 2.12 -4.83 -10.49
CA GLY A 128 2.44 -3.54 -9.87
C GLY A 128 3.40 -2.72 -10.72
N ALA A 129 3.55 -1.48 -10.29
CA ALA A 129 4.44 -0.50 -10.90
C ALA A 129 5.13 0.32 -9.80
N GLU A 130 6.41 0.58 -9.98
CA GLU A 130 7.24 1.35 -9.08
C GLU A 130 7.84 2.55 -9.84
N MET A 131 7.63 3.75 -9.32
CA MET A 131 8.21 4.99 -9.84
C MET A 131 9.17 5.55 -8.79
N MET A 132 10.41 5.81 -9.18
CA MET A 132 11.46 6.26 -8.28
C MET A 132 12.15 7.51 -8.84
N ASN A 133 12.85 8.25 -7.98
CA ASN A 133 13.52 9.52 -8.28
C ASN A 133 12.57 10.66 -8.70
N ASP A 134 11.33 10.65 -8.21
CA ASP A 134 10.40 11.76 -8.39
C ASP A 134 9.61 12.03 -7.10
N ALA A 135 9.88 13.18 -6.48
CA ALA A 135 9.25 13.60 -5.25
C ALA A 135 8.02 14.50 -5.46
N SER A 136 7.61 14.76 -6.71
CA SER A 136 6.52 15.67 -7.06
C SER A 136 5.13 15.11 -6.72
N SER A 137 4.16 16.00 -6.59
CA SER A 137 2.74 15.64 -6.52
C SER A 137 2.22 15.11 -7.86
N ASP A 138 2.87 15.51 -8.96
CA ASP A 138 2.53 15.05 -10.31
C ASP A 138 2.79 13.54 -10.44
N ALA A 139 3.90 13.05 -9.86
CA ALA A 139 4.20 11.61 -9.81
C ALA A 139 3.15 10.83 -9.01
N ASP A 140 2.68 11.36 -7.88
CA ASP A 140 1.60 10.72 -7.10
C ASP A 140 0.29 10.68 -7.90
N GLY A 141 -0.09 11.81 -8.51
CA GLY A 141 -1.30 11.90 -9.34
C GLY A 141 -1.23 10.97 -10.54
N GLU A 142 -0.08 10.88 -11.21
CA GLU A 142 0.14 9.99 -12.36
C GLU A 142 -0.03 8.50 -11.97
N ILE A 143 0.54 8.06 -10.87
CA ILE A 143 0.38 6.67 -10.38
C ILE A 143 -1.07 6.36 -10.06
N ILE A 144 -1.80 7.29 -9.44
CA ILE A 144 -3.22 7.09 -9.12
C ILE A 144 -4.06 7.09 -10.42
N ALA A 145 -3.81 8.00 -11.36
CA ALA A 145 -4.47 8.02 -12.66
C ALA A 145 -4.25 6.70 -13.41
N MET A 146 -3.00 6.25 -13.52
CA MET A 146 -2.66 4.96 -14.12
C MET A 146 -3.39 3.79 -13.43
N THR A 147 -3.50 3.83 -12.10
CA THR A 147 -4.23 2.81 -11.33
C THR A 147 -5.70 2.78 -11.72
N ILE A 148 -6.36 3.95 -11.81
CA ILE A 148 -7.76 4.07 -12.24
C ILE A 148 -7.93 3.50 -13.65
N GLU A 149 -7.07 3.87 -14.60
CA GLU A 149 -7.11 3.35 -15.96
C GLU A 149 -6.89 1.83 -16.04
N CYS A 150 -5.99 1.28 -15.21
CA CYS A 150 -5.79 -0.16 -15.09
C CYS A 150 -7.06 -0.88 -14.62
N LEU A 151 -7.75 -0.33 -13.62
CA LEU A 151 -9.00 -0.88 -13.10
C LEU A 151 -10.12 -0.81 -14.16
N GLN A 152 -10.28 0.30 -14.85
CA GLN A 152 -11.21 0.44 -15.98
C GLN A 152 -10.89 -0.56 -17.09
N LYS A 153 -9.60 -0.71 -17.44
CA LYS A 153 -9.14 -1.66 -18.47
C LYS A 153 -9.39 -3.11 -18.10
N SER A 154 -9.37 -3.43 -16.80
CA SER A 154 -9.71 -4.76 -16.29
C SER A 154 -11.21 -5.11 -16.40
N GLY A 155 -12.05 -4.12 -16.74
CA GLY A 155 -13.50 -4.26 -16.90
C GLY A 155 -14.31 -3.85 -15.68
N LEU A 156 -13.69 -3.31 -14.63
CA LEU A 156 -14.40 -2.79 -13.46
C LEU A 156 -15.09 -1.47 -13.82
N LYS A 157 -16.36 -1.34 -13.45
CA LYS A 157 -17.18 -0.14 -13.66
C LYS A 157 -17.39 0.62 -12.36
N GLU A 158 -17.57 -0.11 -11.27
CA GLU A 158 -17.88 0.45 -9.95
C GLU A 158 -16.73 0.18 -9.01
N PHE A 159 -15.91 1.18 -8.79
CA PHE A 159 -14.79 1.16 -7.84
C PHE A 159 -14.50 2.58 -7.36
N LYS A 160 -13.85 2.69 -6.22
CA LYS A 160 -13.32 3.93 -5.67
C LYS A 160 -11.87 3.73 -5.25
N VAL A 161 -11.09 4.79 -5.37
CA VAL A 161 -9.72 4.87 -4.88
C VAL A 161 -9.72 5.84 -3.70
N ASP A 162 -9.56 5.30 -2.51
CA ASP A 162 -9.43 6.08 -1.29
C ASP A 162 -7.98 6.54 -1.16
N ILE A 163 -7.78 7.84 -0.95
CA ILE A 163 -6.48 8.50 -0.91
C ILE A 163 -6.29 9.15 0.45
N GLY A 164 -5.19 8.86 1.12
CA GLY A 164 -4.78 9.45 2.37
C GLY A 164 -3.32 9.88 2.36
N HIS A 165 -2.82 10.37 3.50
CA HIS A 165 -1.42 10.77 3.63
C HIS A 165 -0.90 10.48 5.04
N ALA A 166 0.20 9.74 5.16
CA ALA A 166 0.78 9.31 6.43
C ALA A 166 1.11 10.48 7.37
N ASP A 167 1.49 11.62 6.83
CA ASP A 167 1.92 12.77 7.62
C ASP A 167 0.77 13.55 8.26
N ILE A 168 -0.48 13.28 7.90
CA ILE A 168 -1.63 13.86 8.62
C ILE A 168 -1.65 13.30 10.04
N PHE A 169 -1.69 11.98 10.18
CA PHE A 169 -1.64 11.32 11.49
C PHE A 169 -0.35 11.63 12.24
N ARG A 170 0.82 11.54 11.57
CA ARG A 170 2.10 11.83 12.21
C ARG A 170 2.19 13.27 12.73
N GLY A 171 1.66 14.24 11.97
CA GLY A 171 1.62 15.64 12.42
C GLY A 171 0.77 15.82 13.66
N LEU A 172 -0.40 15.18 13.74
CA LEU A 172 -1.23 15.22 14.93
C LEU A 172 -0.56 14.55 16.13
N ILE A 173 0.12 13.42 15.94
CA ILE A 173 0.86 12.72 17.00
C ILE A 173 2.02 13.57 17.56
N GLU A 174 2.69 14.37 16.72
CA GLU A 174 3.76 15.28 17.19
C GLU A 174 3.27 16.33 18.22
N GLU A 175 1.96 16.58 18.31
CA GLU A 175 1.34 17.48 19.26
C GLU A 175 0.87 16.77 20.54
N THR A 176 1.18 15.49 20.70
CA THR A 176 0.79 14.67 21.85
C THR A 176 1.99 14.26 22.69
N ASP A 177 1.73 13.82 23.91
CA ASP A 177 2.72 13.23 24.83
C ASP A 177 2.74 11.70 24.80
N LEU A 178 2.20 11.09 23.71
CA LEU A 178 2.09 9.65 23.59
C LEU A 178 3.44 8.98 23.29
N TYR A 179 3.71 7.87 23.98
CA TYR A 179 4.87 7.02 23.71
C TYR A 179 4.61 6.08 22.53
N GLU A 180 5.67 5.52 21.94
CA GLU A 180 5.59 4.69 20.73
C GLU A 180 4.63 3.49 20.84
N GLU A 181 4.61 2.80 22.00
CA GLU A 181 3.67 1.69 22.26
C GLU A 181 2.20 2.15 22.32
N GLU A 182 1.98 3.37 22.85
CA GLU A 182 0.66 3.98 22.91
C GLU A 182 0.18 4.42 21.53
N ILE A 183 1.08 4.94 20.69
CA ILE A 183 0.79 5.31 19.30
C ILE A 183 0.35 4.06 18.49
N GLU A 184 1.02 2.94 18.66
CA GLU A 184 0.62 1.68 18.01
C GLU A 184 -0.75 1.17 18.51
N THR A 185 -1.03 1.36 19.79
CA THR A 185 -2.35 1.06 20.38
C THR A 185 -3.41 1.98 19.80
N LEU A 186 -3.14 3.28 19.72
CA LEU A 186 -4.03 4.27 19.11
C LEU A 186 -4.33 3.94 17.63
N LYS A 187 -3.31 3.60 16.84
CA LYS A 187 -3.49 3.14 15.45
C LYS A 187 -4.43 1.93 15.38
N THR A 188 -4.30 1.00 16.32
CA THR A 188 -5.17 -0.17 16.39
C THR A 188 -6.62 0.23 16.67
N TYR A 189 -6.85 1.15 17.59
CA TYR A 189 -8.21 1.65 17.89
C TYR A 189 -8.82 2.40 16.70
N LEU A 190 -8.04 3.25 16.04
CA LEU A 190 -8.48 4.00 14.86
C LEU A 190 -8.82 3.06 13.69
N ASN A 191 -7.97 2.08 13.39
CA ASN A 191 -8.23 1.08 12.34
C ASN A 191 -9.47 0.23 12.61
N ASN A 192 -9.75 -0.06 13.88
CA ASN A 192 -10.94 -0.81 14.31
C ASN A 192 -12.17 0.08 14.51
N LYS A 193 -12.07 1.39 14.24
CA LYS A 193 -13.12 2.39 14.47
C LYS A 193 -13.66 2.37 15.90
N ASN A 194 -12.81 2.07 16.87
CA ASN A 194 -13.17 2.04 18.29
C ASN A 194 -13.02 3.44 18.91
N ILE A 195 -13.98 4.32 18.58
CA ILE A 195 -13.98 5.74 18.99
C ILE A 195 -13.93 5.89 20.51
N PHE A 196 -14.66 5.06 21.27
CA PHE A 196 -14.65 5.11 22.74
C PHE A 196 -13.25 4.86 23.32
N ALA A 197 -12.51 3.87 22.78
CA ALA A 197 -11.15 3.60 23.25
C ALA A 197 -10.17 4.74 22.87
N VAL A 198 -10.40 5.40 21.72
CA VAL A 198 -9.64 6.61 21.33
C VAL A 198 -9.91 7.75 22.30
N GLU A 199 -11.18 8.04 22.61
CA GLU A 199 -11.57 9.10 23.55
C GLU A 199 -10.98 8.87 24.94
N ASP A 200 -11.16 7.66 25.48
CA ASP A 200 -10.64 7.25 26.81
C ASP A 200 -9.11 7.40 26.89
N MET A 201 -8.41 6.92 25.86
CA MET A 201 -6.95 7.01 25.78
C MET A 201 -6.43 8.44 25.74
N LEU A 202 -7.18 9.36 25.11
CA LEU A 202 -6.80 10.76 24.94
C LEU A 202 -7.38 11.69 26.02
N GLU A 203 -8.23 11.19 26.97
CA GLU A 203 -9.00 12.03 27.88
C GLU A 203 -8.13 12.93 28.75
N ASN A 204 -7.05 12.37 29.33
CA ASN A 204 -6.18 13.06 30.29
C ASN A 204 -4.78 13.36 29.71
N ARG A 205 -4.67 13.49 28.37
CA ARG A 205 -3.39 13.77 27.71
C ARG A 205 -3.18 15.27 27.51
N ASP A 206 -1.92 15.68 27.59
CA ASP A 206 -1.51 17.06 27.32
C ASP A 206 -1.37 17.26 25.80
N MET A 207 -2.39 17.86 25.20
CA MET A 207 -2.45 18.15 23.77
C MET A 207 -3.45 19.27 23.47
N PRO A 208 -3.33 19.97 22.31
CA PRO A 208 -4.34 20.93 21.88
C PRO A 208 -5.71 20.26 21.67
N GLN A 209 -6.78 20.97 22.06
CA GLN A 209 -8.14 20.41 21.96
C GLN A 209 -8.55 20.11 20.49
N GLU A 210 -8.08 20.94 19.56
CA GLU A 210 -8.29 20.74 18.11
C GLU A 210 -7.63 19.45 17.63
N CYS A 211 -6.41 19.16 18.08
CA CYS A 211 -5.70 17.91 17.78
C CYS A 211 -6.47 16.70 18.32
N LYS A 212 -6.93 16.75 19.58
CA LYS A 212 -7.74 15.69 20.19
C LYS A 212 -9.01 15.45 19.40
N ASN A 213 -9.74 16.52 19.03
CA ASN A 213 -10.98 16.41 18.26
C ASN A 213 -10.74 15.77 16.88
N LEU A 214 -9.63 16.11 16.21
CA LEU A 214 -9.28 15.51 14.91
C LEU A 214 -8.91 14.02 15.04
N LEU A 215 -8.13 13.64 16.07
CA LEU A 215 -7.78 12.23 16.31
C LEU A 215 -9.02 11.37 16.58
N VAL A 216 -9.96 11.87 17.39
CA VAL A 216 -11.23 11.18 17.68
C VAL A 216 -12.08 11.03 16.42
N LYS A 217 -12.14 12.08 15.58
CA LYS A 217 -12.92 12.07 14.33
C LYS A 217 -12.24 11.37 13.17
N MET A 218 -10.94 11.05 13.28
CA MET A 218 -10.15 10.52 12.18
C MET A 218 -10.79 9.34 11.42
N PRO A 219 -11.44 8.37 12.09
CA PRO A 219 -12.11 7.25 11.40
C PRO A 219 -13.31 7.67 10.52
N ASP A 220 -13.83 8.88 10.72
CA ASP A 220 -14.98 9.45 10.00
C ASP A 220 -14.58 10.56 9.01
N LEU A 221 -13.28 10.89 8.92
CA LEU A 221 -12.75 11.89 7.98
C LEU A 221 -12.62 11.28 6.58
N PHE A 222 -13.75 11.00 5.97
CA PHE A 222 -13.89 10.36 4.67
C PHE A 222 -14.88 11.15 3.81
N GLY A 223 -14.50 11.43 2.54
CA GLY A 223 -15.38 12.19 1.63
C GLY A 223 -14.65 12.72 0.40
N GLY A 224 -15.20 13.76 -0.19
CA GLY A 224 -14.60 14.50 -1.30
C GLY A 224 -13.58 15.52 -0.84
N ILE A 225 -13.32 16.50 -1.71
CA ILE A 225 -12.33 17.58 -1.44
C ILE A 225 -12.71 18.42 -0.21
N GLU A 226 -13.99 18.48 0.14
CA GLU A 226 -14.50 19.18 1.32
C GLU A 226 -13.93 18.63 2.63
N THR A 227 -13.58 17.34 2.68
CA THR A 227 -12.93 16.71 3.84
C THR A 227 -11.56 17.31 4.10
N ILE A 228 -10.79 17.56 3.04
CA ILE A 228 -9.47 18.22 3.14
C ILE A 228 -9.64 19.64 3.65
N THR A 229 -10.58 20.40 3.08
CA THR A 229 -10.85 21.79 3.49
C THR A 229 -11.24 21.85 4.97
N TYR A 230 -12.12 20.98 5.41
CA TYR A 230 -12.54 20.89 6.81
C TYR A 230 -11.34 20.68 7.75
N VAL A 231 -10.45 19.71 7.47
CA VAL A 231 -9.31 19.41 8.34
C VAL A 231 -8.28 20.56 8.33
N LYS A 232 -8.08 21.25 7.20
CA LYS A 232 -7.20 22.41 7.11
C LYS A 232 -7.65 23.55 8.04
N GLU A 233 -8.95 23.72 8.23
CA GLU A 233 -9.52 24.73 9.16
C GLU A 233 -9.39 24.33 10.63
N GLN A 234 -9.19 23.05 10.93
CA GLN A 234 -9.15 22.51 12.28
C GLN A 234 -7.72 22.26 12.81
N THR A 235 -6.68 22.44 12.00
CA THR A 235 -5.30 22.22 12.43
C THR A 235 -4.38 23.37 12.05
N THR A 236 -3.41 23.65 12.92
CA THR A 236 -2.28 24.57 12.65
C THR A 236 -0.97 23.82 12.48
N ASN A 237 -1.01 22.47 12.57
CA ASN A 237 0.17 21.64 12.43
C ASN A 237 0.76 21.73 11.02
N LYS A 238 1.99 22.19 10.92
CA LYS A 238 2.66 22.45 9.63
C LYS A 238 2.86 21.18 8.78
N ARG A 239 3.06 20.04 9.43
CA ARG A 239 3.26 18.76 8.75
C ARG A 239 1.96 18.27 8.16
N ALA A 240 0.89 18.30 8.95
CA ALA A 240 -0.46 17.94 8.48
C ALA A 240 -0.93 18.90 7.37
N LEU A 241 -0.74 20.21 7.51
CA LEU A 241 -1.09 21.17 6.47
C LEU A 241 -0.37 20.93 5.16
N LYS A 242 0.95 20.62 5.17
CA LYS A 242 1.70 20.24 3.98
C LYS A 242 1.14 18.98 3.30
N ALA A 243 0.75 18.00 4.10
CA ALA A 243 0.14 16.77 3.62
C ALA A 243 -1.21 17.05 2.92
N LEU A 244 -2.04 17.87 3.54
CA LEU A 244 -3.34 18.29 2.96
C LEU A 244 -3.18 19.08 1.67
N GLU A 245 -2.22 20.03 1.60
CA GLU A 245 -1.87 20.77 0.38
C GLU A 245 -1.42 19.82 -0.75
N ARG A 246 -0.70 18.74 -0.41
CA ARG A 246 -0.30 17.73 -1.39
C ARG A 246 -1.51 16.96 -1.93
N LEU A 247 -2.45 16.59 -1.08
CA LEU A 247 -3.70 15.93 -1.48
C LEU A 247 -4.56 16.83 -2.38
N GLU A 248 -4.63 18.15 -2.10
CA GLU A 248 -5.32 19.11 -2.98
C GLU A 248 -4.72 19.14 -4.38
N LYS A 249 -3.39 19.16 -4.49
CA LYS A 249 -2.71 19.13 -5.80
C LYS A 249 -2.99 17.84 -6.55
N ILE A 250 -3.02 16.71 -5.87
CA ILE A 250 -3.39 15.41 -6.48
C ILE A 250 -4.83 15.47 -6.98
N TYR A 251 -5.75 16.05 -6.20
CA TYR A 251 -7.13 16.27 -6.66
C TYR A 251 -7.19 17.10 -7.94
N GLU A 252 -6.47 18.24 -8.00
CA GLU A 252 -6.42 19.10 -9.18
C GLU A 252 -5.93 18.35 -10.43
N ILE A 253 -4.89 17.51 -10.29
CA ILE A 253 -4.33 16.70 -11.38
C ILE A 253 -5.36 15.68 -11.87
N LEU A 254 -6.01 14.96 -10.96
CA LEU A 254 -6.99 13.95 -11.30
C LEU A 254 -8.28 14.55 -11.89
N ALA A 255 -8.73 15.69 -11.37
CA ALA A 255 -9.87 16.43 -11.89
C ALA A 255 -9.59 17.00 -13.30
N ALA A 256 -8.38 17.50 -13.55
CA ALA A 256 -7.98 17.92 -14.89
C ALA A 256 -7.99 16.77 -15.92
N SER A 257 -7.88 15.53 -15.44
CA SER A 257 -7.97 14.31 -16.25
C SER A 257 -9.38 13.70 -16.29
N GLY A 258 -10.38 14.31 -15.60
CA GLY A 258 -11.76 13.80 -15.50
C GLY A 258 -11.87 12.51 -14.70
N LEU A 259 -11.01 12.32 -13.70
CA LEU A 259 -10.94 11.10 -12.88
C LEU A 259 -11.45 11.31 -11.43
N GLU A 260 -11.92 12.50 -11.10
CA GLU A 260 -12.37 12.89 -9.76
C GLU A 260 -13.54 12.05 -9.24
N ASP A 261 -14.38 11.54 -10.13
CA ASP A 261 -15.49 10.66 -9.76
C ASP A 261 -15.03 9.27 -9.27
N HIS A 262 -13.79 8.90 -9.51
CA HIS A 262 -13.21 7.63 -9.07
C HIS A 262 -12.48 7.70 -7.75
N ILE A 263 -12.29 8.88 -7.17
CA ILE A 263 -11.51 9.06 -5.95
C ILE A 263 -12.36 9.47 -4.76
N THR A 264 -11.83 9.20 -3.57
CA THR A 264 -12.34 9.62 -2.28
C THR A 264 -11.15 9.90 -1.38
N PHE A 265 -11.24 10.86 -0.48
CA PHE A 265 -10.21 11.09 0.53
C PHE A 265 -10.59 10.37 1.82
N ASP A 266 -9.67 9.55 2.32
CA ASP A 266 -9.75 8.92 3.63
C ASP A 266 -8.54 9.39 4.46
N LEU A 267 -8.76 10.40 5.29
CA LEU A 267 -7.68 11.00 6.10
C LEU A 267 -7.36 10.15 7.33
N GLY A 268 -8.21 9.18 7.64
CA GLY A 268 -7.97 8.12 8.62
C GLY A 268 -7.26 6.89 8.07
N LEU A 269 -6.87 6.91 6.79
CA LEU A 269 -6.19 5.79 6.16
C LEU A 269 -4.78 5.61 6.74
N LEU A 270 -4.70 4.76 7.75
CA LEU A 270 -3.43 4.36 8.36
C LEU A 270 -2.87 3.15 7.62
N SER A 271 -1.63 3.23 7.17
CA SER A 271 -0.97 2.11 6.53
C SER A 271 -0.53 1.07 7.55
N HIS A 272 -0.74 -0.21 7.24
CA HIS A 272 -0.06 -1.32 7.92
C HIS A 272 1.42 -1.43 7.49
N TYR A 273 1.80 -0.74 6.40
CA TYR A 273 3.17 -0.73 5.90
C TYR A 273 3.90 0.47 6.49
N GLU A 274 4.83 0.21 7.40
CA GLU A 274 5.61 1.25 8.07
C GLU A 274 6.52 2.03 7.12
N TYR A 275 6.80 1.47 5.94
CA TYR A 275 7.65 2.11 4.96
C TYR A 275 6.99 3.25 4.17
N TYR A 276 5.66 3.40 4.20
CA TYR A 276 5.03 4.54 3.53
C TYR A 276 5.30 5.86 4.27
N THR A 277 5.85 6.82 3.53
CA THR A 277 6.29 8.12 4.07
C THR A 277 5.38 9.27 3.67
N GLY A 278 4.50 9.08 2.69
CA GLY A 278 3.69 10.14 2.11
C GLY A 278 2.27 9.70 1.79
N VAL A 279 1.88 9.91 0.53
CA VAL A 279 0.57 9.51 0.01
C VAL A 279 0.37 8.01 0.11
N ILE A 280 -0.84 7.61 0.50
CA ILE A 280 -1.29 6.22 0.57
C ILE A 280 -2.60 6.14 -0.19
N PHE A 281 -2.80 5.08 -0.97
CA PHE A 281 -4.08 4.86 -1.63
C PHE A 281 -4.48 3.39 -1.63
N LYS A 282 -5.79 3.14 -1.63
CA LYS A 282 -6.39 1.81 -1.72
C LYS A 282 -7.59 1.86 -2.66
N ALA A 283 -7.71 0.88 -3.54
CA ALA A 283 -8.89 0.76 -4.38
C ALA A 283 -9.80 -0.37 -3.90
N TYR A 284 -11.09 -0.10 -3.93
CA TYR A 284 -12.13 -1.03 -3.53
C TYR A 284 -13.20 -1.15 -4.61
N THR A 285 -13.83 -2.32 -4.68
CA THR A 285 -14.99 -2.58 -5.53
C THR A 285 -16.01 -3.41 -4.78
N TYR A 286 -17.24 -3.45 -5.27
CA TYR A 286 -18.28 -4.26 -4.66
C TYR A 286 -17.94 -5.77 -4.72
N GLY A 287 -18.33 -6.49 -3.65
CA GLY A 287 -18.15 -7.93 -3.54
C GLY A 287 -16.80 -8.40 -3.06
N THR A 288 -15.86 -7.49 -2.80
CA THR A 288 -14.58 -7.80 -2.15
C THR A 288 -14.52 -7.14 -0.77
N GLY A 289 -14.14 -7.89 0.26
CA GLY A 289 -13.93 -7.33 1.61
C GLY A 289 -12.58 -6.64 1.78
N ASP A 290 -11.63 -6.95 0.90
CA ASP A 290 -10.27 -6.41 0.91
C ASP A 290 -10.06 -5.45 -0.27
N ALA A 291 -9.09 -4.54 -0.12
CA ALA A 291 -8.66 -3.68 -1.22
C ALA A 291 -8.11 -4.52 -2.39
N ILE A 292 -8.51 -4.18 -3.62
CA ILE A 292 -8.04 -4.83 -4.85
C ILE A 292 -6.73 -4.23 -5.36
N VAL A 293 -6.42 -2.99 -4.96
CA VAL A 293 -5.13 -2.32 -5.18
C VAL A 293 -4.72 -1.62 -3.89
N THR A 294 -3.45 -1.66 -3.59
CA THR A 294 -2.82 -0.86 -2.54
C THR A 294 -1.57 -0.22 -3.08
N GLY A 295 -1.32 1.02 -2.71
CA GLY A 295 -0.13 1.74 -3.10
C GLY A 295 0.19 2.88 -2.14
N GLY A 296 1.35 3.48 -2.30
CA GLY A 296 1.76 4.64 -1.52
C GLY A 296 3.20 5.04 -1.79
N ARG A 297 3.54 6.23 -1.33
CA ARG A 297 4.88 6.81 -1.44
C ARG A 297 5.79 6.25 -0.35
N TYR A 298 6.97 5.82 -0.75
CA TYR A 298 8.06 5.43 0.14
C TYR A 298 9.37 6.11 -0.30
N ASP A 299 10.04 6.81 0.61
CA ASP A 299 11.25 7.60 0.29
C ASP A 299 12.52 7.00 0.91
N ASN A 300 12.41 5.95 1.71
CA ASN A 300 13.52 5.41 2.47
C ASN A 300 13.79 3.91 2.28
N LEU A 301 13.01 3.22 1.46
CA LEU A 301 13.10 1.76 1.34
C LEU A 301 14.42 1.32 0.68
N ASP A 302 14.88 2.08 -0.33
CA ASP A 302 16.11 1.82 -1.09
C ASP A 302 17.40 2.22 -0.35
N ARG A 303 17.37 3.31 0.44
CA ARG A 303 18.59 3.87 1.08
C ARG A 303 19.09 3.10 2.28
N LYS A 304 18.28 2.28 2.93
CA LYS A 304 18.64 1.50 4.14
C LYS A 304 18.62 -0.01 3.92
N SER A 305 18.23 -0.49 2.73
CA SER A 305 18.24 -1.92 2.41
C SER A 305 19.62 -2.44 2.00
N VAL A 306 20.62 -1.59 1.86
CA VAL A 306 21.94 -1.89 1.26
C VAL A 306 23.11 -1.66 2.24
N VAL A 307 22.85 -1.39 3.51
CA VAL A 307 23.93 -1.27 4.52
C VAL A 307 23.82 -2.38 5.54
#